data_28a6fc75cdf4529f93f5c45954f55036
#
_entry.id   28a6fc75cdf4529f93f5c45954f55036
#
_cell.length_a   1.000
_cell.length_b   1.000
_cell.length_c   1.000
_cell.angle_alpha   90.00
_cell.angle_beta   90.00
_cell.angle_gamma   90.00
#
_symmetry.space_group_name_H-M   'P 1'
#
loop_
_entity.id
_entity.type
_entity.pdbx_description
1 polymer ?
#
loop_
_entity_poly.entity_id
_entity_poly.type
_entity_poly.pdbx_seq_one_letter_code
_entity_poly.pdbx_strand_id
1 'polypeptide(L)'
;DIDTNRNMKKIASLLMGTVCVSGSFLALAACSSPYEVASMDRSRLVVDARYDARPDAEAMAFIAPYQREVDSLMFPVVGETTHQMATGRPESDLSNLLADIMVWAGTDFGEQPQLGVYNMGGIRANLPAGKVTKGDILNVAPFENKICFLTLTGEDLLLLFREIAHRGGEGVSHGVELTITKDGQLIAARLHGQEIDPQGRYRIATLDYVAQGNDQLSAFKRKTDVHEPGGKENDSRFVIERYFQEKASKGEQVDARREGRIVIQ
;
A
#
# COMPACT_ATOMS: atom_id res chain seq x y z
N ASP A 1 50.96 73.42 -21.37
CA ASP A 1 50.58 72.40 -22.40
C ASP A 1 50.48 70.97 -21.89
N ILE A 2 51.11 70.68 -20.77
CA ILE A 2 51.11 69.29 -20.22
C ILE A 2 49.84 69.07 -19.31
N ASP A 3 49.35 70.09 -18.63
CA ASP A 3 48.22 69.99 -17.70
C ASP A 3 46.85 69.91 -18.43
N THR A 4 46.70 70.51 -19.61
CA THR A 4 45.49 70.49 -20.39
C THR A 4 45.23 69.08 -20.98
N ASN A 5 46.29 68.39 -21.35
CA ASN A 5 46.21 67.03 -21.90
C ASN A 5 45.90 65.96 -20.84
N ARG A 6 46.29 66.19 -19.58
CA ARG A 6 46.02 65.31 -18.45
C ARG A 6 44.55 65.40 -17.99
N ASN A 7 43.99 66.62 -18.07
CA ASN A 7 42.59 66.85 -17.72
C ASN A 7 41.64 66.32 -18.79
N MET A 8 42.00 66.47 -20.08
CA MET A 8 41.20 65.88 -21.18
C MET A 8 41.14 64.35 -21.15
N LYS A 9 42.23 63.68 -20.77
CA LYS A 9 42.27 62.23 -20.62
C LYS A 9 41.42 61.75 -19.44
N LYS A 10 41.38 62.52 -18.34
CA LYS A 10 40.53 62.21 -17.17
C LYS A 10 39.05 62.41 -17.50
N ILE A 11 38.68 63.45 -18.25
CA ILE A 11 37.30 63.68 -18.63
C ILE A 11 36.84 62.63 -19.67
N ALA A 12 37.67 62.24 -20.61
CA ALA A 12 37.36 61.22 -21.58
C ALA A 12 37.20 59.82 -20.89
N SER A 13 38.03 59.50 -19.90
CA SER A 13 37.90 58.27 -19.10
C SER A 13 36.62 58.27 -18.23
N LEU A 14 36.23 59.44 -17.67
CA LEU A 14 35.02 59.56 -16.88
C LEU A 14 33.76 59.43 -17.75
N LEU A 15 33.76 60.06 -18.94
CA LEU A 15 32.68 59.95 -19.92
C LEU A 15 32.52 58.53 -20.44
N MET A 16 33.62 57.82 -20.70
CA MET A 16 33.63 56.48 -21.21
C MET A 16 33.15 55.50 -20.15
N GLY A 17 33.47 55.70 -18.85
CA GLY A 17 32.96 54.92 -17.72
C GLY A 17 31.46 55.11 -17.54
N THR A 18 30.94 56.32 -17.67
CA THR A 18 29.52 56.63 -17.51
C THR A 18 28.66 56.04 -18.63
N VAL A 19 29.16 56.03 -19.88
CA VAL A 19 28.48 55.40 -21.03
C VAL A 19 28.43 53.88 -20.89
N CYS A 20 29.50 53.25 -20.40
CA CYS A 20 29.51 51.80 -20.16
C CYS A 20 28.56 51.36 -19.04
N VAL A 21 28.46 52.12 -17.96
CA VAL A 21 27.53 51.83 -16.85
C VAL A 21 26.08 52.03 -17.26
N SER A 22 25.78 53.10 -18.03
CA SER A 22 24.44 53.37 -18.54
C SER A 22 24.00 52.29 -19.58
N GLY A 23 24.92 51.81 -20.42
CA GLY A 23 24.67 50.74 -21.39
C GLY A 23 24.39 49.39 -20.71
N SER A 24 25.07 49.08 -19.61
CA SER A 24 24.84 47.85 -18.84
C SER A 24 23.49 47.84 -18.11
N PHE A 25 22.98 48.98 -17.64
CA PHE A 25 21.65 49.11 -17.02
C PHE A 25 20.50 48.97 -18.03
N LEU A 26 20.68 49.41 -19.28
CA LEU A 26 19.71 49.24 -20.34
C LEU A 26 19.62 47.76 -20.83
N ALA A 27 20.71 47.01 -20.76
CA ALA A 27 20.73 45.59 -21.16
C ALA A 27 20.01 44.70 -20.11
N LEU A 28 19.92 45.09 -18.86
CA LEU A 28 19.20 44.33 -17.81
C LEU A 28 17.68 44.53 -17.87
N ALA A 29 17.18 45.55 -18.54
CA ALA A 29 15.73 45.82 -18.68
C ALA A 29 15.13 45.02 -19.88
N ALA A 30 15.93 44.35 -20.69
CA ALA A 30 15.48 43.67 -21.91
C ALA A 30 15.02 42.21 -21.72
N CYS A 31 15.03 41.70 -20.47
CA CYS A 31 14.64 40.31 -20.16
C CYS A 31 13.26 40.19 -19.51
N SER A 32 12.35 41.12 -19.66
CA SER A 32 10.97 40.91 -19.29
C SER A 32 10.24 40.26 -20.45
N SER A 33 9.78 39.02 -20.27
CA SER A 33 8.91 38.36 -21.21
C SER A 33 7.64 39.20 -21.41
N PRO A 34 7.33 39.64 -22.63
CA PRO A 34 6.10 40.41 -22.88
C PRO A 34 4.85 39.51 -22.88
N TYR A 35 5.01 38.24 -22.56
CA TYR A 35 3.91 37.29 -22.61
C TYR A 35 3.36 37.05 -21.21
N GLU A 36 2.11 37.40 -21.02
CA GLU A 36 1.31 37.06 -19.83
C GLU A 36 0.25 36.02 -20.26
N VAL A 37 -0.10 35.12 -19.32
CA VAL A 37 -1.21 34.19 -19.56
C VAL A 37 -2.50 35.01 -19.56
N ALA A 38 -3.07 35.25 -20.75
CA ALA A 38 -4.26 36.06 -20.94
C ALA A 38 -5.56 35.33 -20.51
N SER A 39 -5.61 34.03 -20.74
CA SER A 39 -6.73 33.17 -20.28
C SER A 39 -6.29 31.73 -20.16
N MET A 40 -6.98 30.97 -19.34
CA MET A 40 -6.78 29.53 -19.19
C MET A 40 -8.14 28.84 -19.19
N ASP A 41 -8.50 28.26 -20.34
CA ASP A 41 -9.73 27.50 -20.47
C ASP A 41 -9.49 26.04 -20.10
N ARG A 42 -10.43 25.47 -19.33
CA ARG A 42 -10.40 24.06 -18.96
C ARG A 42 -11.64 23.38 -19.49
N SER A 43 -11.45 22.27 -20.19
CA SER A 43 -12.52 21.35 -20.53
C SER A 43 -12.30 20.01 -19.81
N ARG A 44 -13.39 19.36 -19.43
CA ARG A 44 -13.37 18.02 -18.85
C ARG A 44 -14.17 17.10 -19.74
N LEU A 45 -13.48 16.14 -20.35
CA LEU A 45 -14.10 15.01 -21.03
C LEU A 45 -14.17 13.86 -20.03
N VAL A 46 -15.39 13.50 -19.64
CA VAL A 46 -15.59 12.36 -18.76
C VAL A 46 -15.66 11.11 -19.63
N VAL A 47 -14.74 10.16 -19.38
CA VAL A 47 -14.81 8.82 -19.98
C VAL A 47 -15.79 8.01 -19.16
N ASP A 48 -16.95 7.72 -19.75
CA ASP A 48 -18.03 6.96 -19.11
C ASP A 48 -18.74 6.06 -20.13
N ALA A 49 -19.76 5.34 -19.72
CA ALA A 49 -20.51 4.36 -20.52
C ALA A 49 -21.10 4.92 -21.83
N ARG A 50 -21.10 6.25 -22.07
CA ARG A 50 -21.54 6.83 -23.33
C ARG A 50 -20.69 6.38 -24.52
N TYR A 51 -19.42 6.07 -24.26
CA TYR A 51 -18.48 5.61 -25.30
C TYR A 51 -18.66 4.11 -25.59
N ASP A 52 -19.24 3.34 -24.66
CA ASP A 52 -19.45 1.90 -24.84
C ASP A 52 -20.46 1.58 -25.94
N ALA A 53 -21.37 2.51 -26.20
CA ALA A 53 -22.40 2.35 -27.22
C ALA A 53 -21.83 2.36 -28.67
N ARG A 54 -20.64 2.89 -28.88
CA ARG A 54 -19.96 2.96 -30.17
C ARG A 54 -18.47 2.69 -30.00
N PRO A 55 -18.08 1.45 -29.68
CA PRO A 55 -16.68 1.09 -29.56
C PRO A 55 -15.96 1.27 -30.91
N ASP A 56 -14.72 1.72 -30.88
CA ASP A 56 -13.87 1.77 -32.04
C ASP A 56 -13.49 0.36 -32.49
N ALA A 57 -13.92 -0.02 -33.70
CA ALA A 57 -13.76 -1.38 -34.19
C ALA A 57 -12.30 -1.77 -34.42
N GLU A 58 -11.44 -0.82 -34.83
CA GLU A 58 -10.03 -1.05 -35.07
C GLU A 58 -9.29 -1.24 -33.73
N ALA A 59 -9.55 -0.38 -32.75
CA ALA A 59 -9.03 -0.51 -31.41
C ALA A 59 -9.46 -1.84 -30.75
N MET A 60 -10.73 -2.21 -30.88
CA MET A 60 -11.24 -3.48 -30.34
C MET A 60 -10.59 -4.68 -31.01
N ALA A 61 -10.37 -4.65 -32.32
CA ALA A 61 -9.68 -5.74 -33.04
C ALA A 61 -8.21 -5.84 -32.59
N PHE A 62 -7.57 -4.72 -32.35
CA PHE A 62 -6.17 -4.67 -31.88
C PHE A 62 -6.02 -5.26 -30.47
N ILE A 63 -6.89 -4.92 -29.53
CA ILE A 63 -6.79 -5.39 -28.13
C ILE A 63 -7.34 -6.80 -27.93
N ALA A 64 -8.22 -7.31 -28.79
CA ALA A 64 -8.92 -8.58 -28.61
C ALA A 64 -7.99 -9.81 -28.36
N PRO A 65 -6.82 -9.98 -28.99
CA PRO A 65 -5.91 -11.08 -28.68
C PRO A 65 -5.40 -11.02 -27.25
N TYR A 66 -4.97 -9.83 -26.79
CA TYR A 66 -4.46 -9.60 -25.44
C TYR A 66 -5.55 -9.78 -24.39
N GLN A 67 -6.75 -9.28 -24.68
CA GLN A 67 -7.89 -9.44 -23.81
C GLN A 67 -8.21 -10.92 -23.58
N ARG A 68 -8.26 -11.73 -24.64
CA ARG A 68 -8.49 -13.20 -24.50
C ARG A 68 -7.45 -13.88 -23.62
N GLU A 69 -6.18 -13.49 -23.74
CA GLU A 69 -5.10 -14.03 -22.91
C GLU A 69 -5.32 -13.64 -21.43
N VAL A 70 -5.55 -12.35 -21.17
CA VAL A 70 -5.84 -11.86 -19.80
C VAL A 70 -7.09 -12.54 -19.23
N ASP A 71 -8.17 -12.63 -20.00
CA ASP A 71 -9.41 -13.26 -19.56
C ASP A 71 -9.21 -14.73 -19.17
N SER A 72 -8.39 -15.46 -19.95
CA SER A 72 -8.06 -16.87 -19.65
C SER A 72 -7.31 -17.05 -18.34
N LEU A 73 -6.56 -16.05 -17.90
CA LEU A 73 -5.78 -16.06 -16.67
C LEU A 73 -6.59 -15.55 -15.47
N MET A 74 -7.47 -14.57 -15.69
CA MET A 74 -8.12 -13.83 -14.62
C MET A 74 -9.52 -14.34 -14.27
N PHE A 75 -10.27 -14.90 -15.22
CA PHE A 75 -11.65 -15.36 -15.01
C PHE A 75 -11.83 -16.75 -14.37
N PRO A 76 -10.81 -17.65 -14.27
CA PRO A 76 -11.02 -18.88 -13.54
C PRO A 76 -11.52 -18.62 -12.12
N VAL A 77 -12.63 -19.26 -11.77
CA VAL A 77 -13.22 -19.20 -10.42
C VAL A 77 -12.37 -20.07 -9.49
N VAL A 78 -11.99 -19.54 -8.35
CA VAL A 78 -11.17 -20.21 -7.33
C VAL A 78 -11.97 -20.66 -6.11
N GLY A 79 -13.16 -20.07 -5.90
CA GLY A 79 -14.04 -20.39 -4.79
C GLY A 79 -15.22 -19.43 -4.72
N GLU A 80 -15.88 -19.40 -3.58
CA GLU A 80 -17.04 -18.53 -3.33
C GLU A 80 -16.96 -17.92 -1.93
N THR A 81 -17.56 -16.72 -1.80
CA THR A 81 -17.78 -16.04 -0.51
C THR A 81 -19.25 -16.03 -0.16
N THR A 82 -19.59 -16.02 1.11
CA THR A 82 -20.97 -15.91 1.60
C THR A 82 -21.57 -14.52 1.39
N HIS A 83 -20.71 -13.49 1.36
CA HIS A 83 -21.09 -12.07 1.20
C HIS A 83 -19.92 -11.26 0.69
N GLN A 84 -20.19 -10.02 0.28
CA GLN A 84 -19.13 -9.07 -0.07
C GLN A 84 -18.31 -8.72 1.17
N MET A 85 -16.98 -8.86 1.09
CA MET A 85 -16.06 -8.50 2.16
C MET A 85 -15.28 -7.26 1.77
N ALA A 86 -15.27 -6.26 2.65
CA ALA A 86 -14.59 -4.99 2.44
C ALA A 86 -13.50 -4.76 3.47
N THR A 87 -12.54 -3.90 3.14
CA THR A 87 -11.53 -3.43 4.09
C THR A 87 -11.99 -2.20 4.86
N GLY A 88 -11.60 -2.05 6.11
CA GLY A 88 -11.93 -0.90 6.95
C GLY A 88 -11.30 -0.99 8.34
N ARG A 89 -10.96 0.17 8.90
CA ARG A 89 -10.42 0.28 10.27
C ARG A 89 -11.54 0.47 11.29
N PRO A 90 -11.35 0.04 12.53
CA PRO A 90 -10.17 -0.63 13.09
C PRO A 90 -10.05 -2.09 12.68
N GLU A 91 -11.13 -2.73 12.29
CA GLU A 91 -11.29 -4.14 11.93
C GLU A 91 -12.27 -4.29 10.78
N SER A 92 -12.06 -5.24 9.91
CA SER A 92 -13.00 -5.61 8.86
C SER A 92 -12.98 -7.12 8.61
N ASP A 93 -14.04 -7.63 8.00
CA ASP A 93 -14.15 -9.02 7.58
C ASP A 93 -13.01 -9.43 6.61
N LEU A 94 -12.69 -8.58 5.63
CA LEU A 94 -11.61 -8.88 4.69
C LEU A 94 -10.22 -8.85 5.33
N SER A 95 -9.95 -7.89 6.23
CA SER A 95 -8.66 -7.86 6.93
C SER A 95 -8.49 -9.03 7.89
N ASN A 96 -9.58 -9.46 8.54
CA ASN A 96 -9.61 -10.65 9.37
C ASN A 96 -9.30 -11.90 8.54
N LEU A 97 -9.99 -12.06 7.41
CA LEU A 97 -9.79 -13.19 6.50
C LEU A 97 -8.32 -13.30 6.06
N LEU A 98 -7.72 -12.19 5.59
CA LEU A 98 -6.36 -12.23 5.07
C LEU A 98 -5.34 -12.55 6.16
N ALA A 99 -5.52 -12.01 7.38
CA ALA A 99 -4.65 -12.34 8.51
C ALA A 99 -4.81 -13.82 8.94
N ASP A 100 -6.03 -14.37 8.90
CA ASP A 100 -6.27 -15.79 9.19
C ASP A 100 -5.66 -16.71 8.15
N ILE A 101 -5.72 -16.31 6.87
CA ILE A 101 -5.05 -17.06 5.78
C ILE A 101 -3.53 -17.12 6.00
N MET A 102 -2.89 -16.07 6.53
CA MET A 102 -1.45 -16.10 6.84
C MET A 102 -1.13 -17.17 7.90
N VAL A 103 -1.99 -17.29 8.92
CA VAL A 103 -1.83 -18.33 9.97
C VAL A 103 -2.08 -19.72 9.39
N TRP A 104 -3.18 -19.87 8.64
CA TRP A 104 -3.53 -21.15 7.99
C TRP A 104 -2.40 -21.67 7.10
N ALA A 105 -1.77 -20.78 6.33
CA ALA A 105 -0.68 -21.14 5.43
C ALA A 105 0.56 -21.68 6.14
N GLY A 106 0.73 -21.42 7.44
CA GLY A 106 1.88 -21.89 8.21
C GLY A 106 2.11 -23.39 8.06
N THR A 107 1.05 -24.19 8.08
CA THR A 107 1.13 -25.66 7.97
C THR A 107 1.85 -26.13 6.70
N ASP A 108 1.63 -25.45 5.58
CA ASP A 108 2.24 -25.81 4.30
C ASP A 108 3.75 -25.56 4.26
N PHE A 109 4.23 -24.70 5.15
CA PHE A 109 5.65 -24.34 5.27
C PHE A 109 6.31 -24.93 6.53
N GLY A 110 5.64 -25.85 7.22
CA GLY A 110 6.15 -26.44 8.48
C GLY A 110 6.19 -25.49 9.64
N GLU A 111 5.36 -24.44 9.62
CA GLU A 111 5.30 -23.38 10.61
C GLU A 111 3.99 -23.45 11.42
N GLN A 112 4.07 -22.97 12.67
CA GLN A 112 2.91 -22.90 13.56
C GLN A 112 2.81 -21.49 14.17
N PRO A 113 2.44 -20.48 13.38
CA PRO A 113 2.29 -19.13 13.88
C PRO A 113 1.11 -19.04 14.87
N GLN A 114 1.33 -18.34 15.96
CA GLN A 114 0.31 -18.11 16.99
C GLN A 114 -0.64 -16.97 16.60
N LEU A 115 -0.18 -16.07 15.74
CA LEU A 115 -0.97 -14.97 15.18
C LEU A 115 -0.48 -14.57 13.79
N GLY A 116 -1.37 -13.92 13.05
CA GLY A 116 -1.09 -13.32 11.75
C GLY A 116 -1.31 -11.81 11.75
N VAL A 117 -0.52 -11.09 10.99
CA VAL A 117 -0.68 -9.64 10.76
C VAL A 117 -0.67 -9.36 9.27
N TYR A 118 -1.69 -8.65 8.79
CA TYR A 118 -1.80 -8.22 7.41
C TYR A 118 -2.03 -6.71 7.36
N ASN A 119 -1.21 -5.97 6.60
CA ASN A 119 -1.36 -4.52 6.52
C ASN A 119 -2.57 -4.12 5.66
N MET A 120 -3.45 -3.30 6.19
CA MET A 120 -4.64 -2.83 5.46
C MET A 120 -4.28 -2.02 4.21
N GLY A 121 -3.15 -1.33 4.21
CA GLY A 121 -2.64 -0.61 3.03
C GLY A 121 -2.34 -1.52 1.84
N GLY A 122 -2.09 -2.80 2.08
CA GLY A 122 -1.89 -3.84 1.08
C GLY A 122 -3.17 -4.35 0.42
N ILE A 123 -4.35 -4.10 1.02
CA ILE A 123 -5.65 -4.53 0.52
C ILE A 123 -6.18 -3.46 -0.45
N ARG A 124 -6.30 -3.79 -1.74
CA ARG A 124 -6.54 -2.78 -2.79
C ARG A 124 -7.94 -2.84 -3.40
N ALA A 125 -8.70 -3.89 -3.14
CA ALA A 125 -10.09 -4.07 -3.59
C ALA A 125 -10.89 -4.87 -2.55
N ASN A 126 -12.20 -4.90 -2.72
CA ASN A 126 -13.09 -5.75 -1.96
C ASN A 126 -13.27 -7.11 -2.65
N LEU A 127 -13.58 -8.15 -1.89
CA LEU A 127 -14.04 -9.42 -2.44
C LEU A 127 -15.54 -9.34 -2.77
N PRO A 128 -15.98 -9.84 -3.93
CA PRO A 128 -17.41 -9.87 -4.27
C PRO A 128 -18.17 -10.89 -3.40
N ALA A 129 -19.49 -10.80 -3.38
CA ALA A 129 -20.36 -11.86 -2.90
C ALA A 129 -20.49 -12.97 -3.97
N GLY A 130 -20.49 -14.24 -3.58
CA GLY A 130 -20.58 -15.38 -4.48
C GLY A 130 -19.23 -15.74 -5.10
N LYS A 131 -19.20 -15.97 -6.42
CA LYS A 131 -18.01 -16.46 -7.11
C LYS A 131 -16.84 -15.48 -7.03
N VAL A 132 -15.67 -16.01 -6.67
CA VAL A 132 -14.40 -15.29 -6.61
C VAL A 132 -13.47 -15.84 -7.69
N THR A 133 -12.92 -14.96 -8.50
CA THR A 133 -11.98 -15.30 -9.58
C THR A 133 -10.53 -15.03 -9.18
N LYS A 134 -9.58 -15.53 -9.99
CA LYS A 134 -8.15 -15.17 -9.84
C LYS A 134 -7.93 -13.65 -9.96
N GLY A 135 -8.69 -13.00 -10.85
CA GLY A 135 -8.66 -11.55 -11.03
C GLY A 135 -9.10 -10.80 -9.78
N ASP A 136 -10.12 -11.29 -9.07
CA ASP A 136 -10.57 -10.68 -7.81
C ASP A 136 -9.46 -10.76 -6.75
N ILE A 137 -8.80 -11.91 -6.63
CA ILE A 137 -7.66 -12.06 -5.70
C ILE A 137 -6.50 -11.15 -6.09
N LEU A 138 -6.17 -11.05 -7.38
CA LEU A 138 -5.16 -10.12 -7.86
C LEU A 138 -5.52 -8.67 -7.53
N ASN A 139 -6.78 -8.28 -7.67
CA ASN A 139 -7.23 -6.93 -7.33
C ASN A 139 -7.15 -6.65 -5.82
N VAL A 140 -7.43 -7.64 -4.98
CA VAL A 140 -7.31 -7.53 -3.51
C VAL A 140 -5.85 -7.41 -3.09
N ALA A 141 -4.97 -8.27 -3.62
CA ALA A 141 -3.56 -8.37 -3.26
C ALA A 141 -2.65 -8.25 -4.51
N PRO A 142 -2.51 -7.06 -5.12
CA PRO A 142 -1.79 -6.89 -6.39
C PRO A 142 -0.27 -6.96 -6.26
N PHE A 143 0.25 -6.90 -5.05
CA PHE A 143 1.69 -6.91 -4.79
C PHE A 143 2.25 -8.33 -4.78
N GLU A 144 3.50 -8.48 -5.22
CA GLU A 144 4.22 -9.77 -5.18
C GLU A 144 4.88 -9.99 -3.81
N ASN A 145 4.10 -9.77 -2.74
CA ASN A 145 4.56 -10.02 -1.39
C ASN A 145 4.58 -11.52 -1.10
N LYS A 146 5.56 -11.94 -0.30
CA LYS A 146 5.69 -13.31 0.20
C LYS A 146 5.28 -13.39 1.67
N ILE A 147 4.83 -14.57 2.08
CA ILE A 147 4.61 -14.81 3.50
C ILE A 147 5.97 -14.94 4.20
N CYS A 148 6.08 -14.30 5.34
CA CYS A 148 7.24 -14.34 6.21
C CYS A 148 6.79 -14.81 7.60
N PHE A 149 7.50 -15.79 8.15
CA PHE A 149 7.33 -16.26 9.51
C PHE A 149 8.50 -15.74 10.35
N LEU A 150 8.19 -15.18 11.50
CA LEU A 150 9.20 -14.57 12.38
C LEU A 150 8.79 -14.66 13.84
N THR A 151 9.72 -14.45 14.73
CA THR A 151 9.47 -14.45 16.17
C THR A 151 9.72 -13.06 16.74
N LEU A 152 8.78 -12.57 17.55
CA LEU A 152 8.97 -11.41 18.41
C LEU A 152 8.97 -11.83 19.88
N THR A 153 9.68 -11.07 20.73
CA THR A 153 9.49 -11.13 22.19
C THR A 153 8.13 -10.54 22.54
N GLY A 154 7.60 -10.82 23.73
CA GLY A 154 6.34 -10.21 24.17
C GLY A 154 6.42 -8.70 24.32
N GLU A 155 7.59 -8.17 24.72
CA GLU A 155 7.82 -6.72 24.73
C GLU A 155 7.69 -6.11 23.31
N ASP A 156 8.28 -6.76 22.31
CA ASP A 156 8.20 -6.31 20.92
C ASP A 156 6.82 -6.53 20.30
N LEU A 157 6.10 -7.59 20.71
CA LEU A 157 4.72 -7.80 20.33
C LEU A 157 3.80 -6.71 20.90
N LEU A 158 3.99 -6.33 22.18
CA LEU A 158 3.28 -5.20 22.76
C LEU A 158 3.61 -3.87 22.08
N LEU A 159 4.86 -3.69 21.62
CA LEU A 159 5.23 -2.53 20.80
C LEU A 159 4.48 -2.56 19.47
N LEU A 160 4.45 -3.71 18.79
CA LEU A 160 3.70 -3.90 17.54
C LEU A 160 2.21 -3.54 17.72
N PHE A 161 1.58 -3.99 18.79
CA PHE A 161 0.18 -3.70 19.07
C PHE A 161 -0.07 -2.20 19.36
N ARG A 162 0.87 -1.49 19.98
CA ARG A 162 0.81 -0.03 20.10
C ARG A 162 0.92 0.67 18.75
N GLU A 163 1.79 0.19 17.86
CA GLU A 163 1.93 0.72 16.50
C GLU A 163 0.65 0.46 15.68
N ILE A 164 0.05 -0.73 15.80
CA ILE A 164 -1.25 -1.06 15.19
C ILE A 164 -2.35 -0.13 15.73
N ALA A 165 -2.39 0.10 17.04
CA ALA A 165 -3.34 1.02 17.67
C ALA A 165 -3.18 2.45 17.13
N HIS A 166 -1.94 2.94 17.06
CA HIS A 166 -1.63 4.28 16.54
C HIS A 166 -2.08 4.47 15.09
N ARG A 167 -2.07 3.42 14.29
CA ARG A 167 -2.59 3.42 12.91
C ARG A 167 -4.12 3.30 12.83
N GLY A 168 -4.80 3.15 13.97
CA GLY A 168 -6.24 2.95 14.06
C GLY A 168 -6.67 1.53 13.68
N GLY A 169 -5.76 0.55 13.72
CA GLY A 169 -6.01 -0.86 13.42
C GLY A 169 -5.32 -1.35 12.15
N GLU A 170 -5.02 -2.63 12.09
CA GLU A 170 -4.53 -3.42 10.94
C GLU A 170 -5.23 -4.79 10.95
N GLY A 171 -5.04 -5.59 9.92
CA GLY A 171 -5.53 -6.98 9.91
C GLY A 171 -4.78 -7.81 10.94
N VAL A 172 -5.50 -8.38 11.89
CA VAL A 172 -4.96 -9.33 12.87
C VAL A 172 -5.77 -10.62 12.84
N SER A 173 -5.10 -11.75 13.06
CA SER A 173 -5.76 -13.05 13.00
C SER A 173 -6.67 -13.31 14.21
N HIS A 174 -7.52 -14.33 14.08
CA HIS A 174 -8.34 -14.85 15.17
C HIS A 174 -7.51 -15.10 16.43
N GLY A 175 -8.09 -14.79 17.60
CA GLY A 175 -7.43 -14.90 18.90
C GLY A 175 -6.66 -13.66 19.34
N VAL A 176 -6.40 -12.69 18.46
CA VAL A 176 -5.87 -11.37 18.86
C VAL A 176 -7.03 -10.49 19.30
N GLU A 177 -6.90 -9.89 20.47
CA GLU A 177 -7.89 -8.98 21.06
C GLU A 177 -7.18 -7.69 21.48
N LEU A 178 -7.51 -6.57 20.82
CA LEU A 178 -6.95 -5.26 21.12
C LEU A 178 -8.07 -4.29 21.51
N THR A 179 -7.88 -3.57 22.60
CA THR A 179 -8.70 -2.41 22.93
C THR A 179 -7.88 -1.16 22.74
N ILE A 180 -8.37 -0.25 21.90
CA ILE A 180 -7.67 0.98 21.55
C ILE A 180 -8.54 2.21 21.80
N THR A 181 -7.93 3.38 21.95
CA THR A 181 -8.66 4.64 22.04
C THR A 181 -8.87 5.25 20.64
N LYS A 182 -9.74 6.25 20.52
CA LYS A 182 -9.96 7.00 19.27
C LYS A 182 -8.71 7.75 18.78
N ASP A 183 -7.84 8.13 19.69
CA ASP A 183 -6.56 8.80 19.40
C ASP A 183 -5.39 7.80 19.23
N GLY A 184 -5.70 6.51 19.13
CA GLY A 184 -4.72 5.48 18.74
C GLY A 184 -3.84 4.97 19.90
N GLN A 185 -4.30 5.04 21.15
CA GLN A 185 -3.58 4.44 22.28
C GLN A 185 -4.03 3.00 22.49
N LEU A 186 -3.09 2.10 22.77
CA LEU A 186 -3.39 0.73 23.19
C LEU A 186 -3.78 0.72 24.68
N ILE A 187 -5.00 0.26 24.98
CA ILE A 187 -5.51 0.08 26.36
C ILE A 187 -5.22 -1.32 26.86
N ALA A 188 -5.54 -2.33 26.05
CA ALA A 188 -5.35 -3.73 26.40
C ALA A 188 -5.00 -4.56 25.16
N ALA A 189 -4.24 -5.63 25.36
CA ALA A 189 -3.89 -6.61 24.35
C ALA A 189 -3.91 -8.01 24.93
N ARG A 190 -4.58 -8.94 24.23
CA ARG A 190 -4.61 -10.36 24.56
C ARG A 190 -4.40 -11.22 23.33
N LEU A 191 -3.91 -12.39 23.55
CA LEU A 191 -3.80 -13.43 22.53
C LEU A 191 -4.42 -14.72 23.07
N HIS A 192 -5.44 -15.24 22.39
CA HIS A 192 -6.23 -16.40 22.84
C HIS A 192 -6.74 -16.27 24.28
N GLY A 193 -7.24 -15.07 24.63
CA GLY A 193 -7.76 -14.74 25.96
C GLY A 193 -6.70 -14.53 27.04
N GLN A 194 -5.41 -14.69 26.73
CA GLN A 194 -4.30 -14.52 27.67
C GLN A 194 -3.62 -13.16 27.47
N GLU A 195 -3.21 -12.54 28.56
CA GLU A 195 -2.34 -11.34 28.49
C GLU A 195 -0.99 -11.71 27.86
N ILE A 196 -0.38 -10.75 27.19
CA ILE A 196 0.93 -10.95 26.57
C ILE A 196 1.99 -10.97 27.65
N ASP A 197 2.69 -12.11 27.80
CA ASP A 197 3.87 -12.21 28.64
C ASP A 197 5.05 -11.45 27.98
N PRO A 198 5.57 -10.36 28.59
CA PRO A 198 6.66 -9.60 28.02
C PRO A 198 7.91 -10.44 27.70
N GLN A 199 8.16 -11.50 28.48
CA GLN A 199 9.30 -12.41 28.30
C GLN A 199 8.98 -13.60 27.37
N GLY A 200 7.72 -13.73 26.95
CA GLY A 200 7.27 -14.77 26.03
C GLY A 200 7.87 -14.60 24.63
N ARG A 201 7.75 -15.64 23.82
CA ARG A 201 8.15 -15.65 22.41
C ARG A 201 6.93 -16.01 21.58
N TYR A 202 6.68 -15.21 20.55
CA TYR A 202 5.47 -15.30 19.75
C TYR A 202 5.83 -15.48 18.29
N ARG A 203 5.40 -16.60 17.69
CA ARG A 203 5.59 -16.90 16.27
C ARG A 203 4.49 -16.22 15.46
N ILE A 204 4.87 -15.43 14.48
CA ILE A 204 4.00 -14.53 13.72
C ILE A 204 4.12 -14.84 12.24
N ALA A 205 2.98 -14.90 11.54
CA ALA A 205 2.92 -14.89 10.09
C ALA A 205 2.56 -13.49 9.60
N THR A 206 3.31 -12.98 8.63
CA THR A 206 3.05 -11.67 8.01
C THR A 206 3.60 -11.64 6.58
N LEU A 207 3.53 -10.50 5.92
CA LEU A 207 4.14 -10.29 4.61
C LEU A 207 5.60 -9.83 4.77
N ASP A 208 6.47 -10.22 3.84
CA ASP A 208 7.88 -9.80 3.79
C ASP A 208 8.03 -8.27 3.82
N TYR A 209 7.16 -7.54 3.09
CA TYR A 209 7.08 -6.09 3.13
C TYR A 209 6.85 -5.56 4.56
N VAL A 210 5.90 -6.15 5.29
CA VAL A 210 5.56 -5.75 6.66
C VAL A 210 6.67 -6.16 7.62
N ALA A 211 7.24 -7.35 7.43
CA ALA A 211 8.35 -7.87 8.22
C ALA A 211 9.60 -6.97 8.20
N GLN A 212 9.76 -6.14 7.17
CA GLN A 212 10.83 -5.14 7.10
C GLN A 212 10.56 -3.90 7.97
N GLY A 213 9.41 -3.82 8.62
CA GLY A 213 9.00 -2.68 9.47
C GLY A 213 8.42 -1.52 8.67
N ASN A 214 7.88 -1.82 7.48
CA ASN A 214 7.14 -0.86 6.68
C ASN A 214 5.77 -0.55 7.31
N ASP A 215 5.05 0.40 6.76
CA ASP A 215 3.75 0.87 7.29
C ASP A 215 3.81 1.29 8.78
N GLN A 216 4.97 1.81 9.23
CA GLN A 216 5.20 2.24 10.62
C GLN A 216 5.08 1.10 11.66
N LEU A 217 5.20 -0.16 11.23
CA LEU A 217 5.22 -1.33 12.11
C LEU A 217 6.68 -1.70 12.44
N SER A 218 7.37 -0.75 13.06
CA SER A 218 8.83 -0.80 13.29
C SER A 218 9.26 -1.91 14.26
N ALA A 219 8.35 -2.41 15.11
CA ALA A 219 8.58 -3.54 16.00
C ALA A 219 9.09 -4.78 15.24
N PHE A 220 8.65 -4.98 14.02
CA PHE A 220 9.13 -6.07 13.15
C PHE A 220 10.64 -6.01 12.84
N LYS A 221 11.30 -4.87 12.99
CA LYS A 221 12.77 -4.76 12.83
C LYS A 221 13.54 -5.50 13.92
N ARG A 222 12.87 -5.84 15.04
CA ARG A 222 13.47 -6.58 16.16
C ARG A 222 13.24 -8.08 16.08
N LYS A 223 12.68 -8.56 14.96
CA LYS A 223 12.39 -9.98 14.72
C LYS A 223 13.61 -10.87 14.82
N THR A 224 13.35 -12.10 15.25
CA THR A 224 14.30 -13.21 15.26
C THR A 224 13.70 -14.42 14.53
N ASP A 225 14.47 -15.47 14.31
CA ASP A 225 14.03 -16.74 13.72
C ASP A 225 13.19 -16.55 12.46
N VAL A 226 13.72 -15.75 11.53
CA VAL A 226 13.03 -15.42 10.28
C VAL A 226 13.05 -16.60 9.34
N HIS A 227 11.88 -17.00 8.83
CA HIS A 227 11.73 -17.97 7.78
C HIS A 227 10.90 -17.35 6.65
N GLU A 228 11.52 -17.15 5.51
CA GLU A 228 10.91 -16.71 4.26
C GLU A 228 10.98 -17.86 3.26
N PRO A 229 9.92 -18.68 3.11
CA PRO A 229 9.91 -19.77 2.16
C PRO A 229 10.17 -19.28 0.73
N GLY A 230 11.03 -19.99 -0.01
CA GLY A 230 11.29 -19.69 -1.42
C GLY A 230 10.13 -20.12 -2.34
N GLY A 231 10.25 -19.77 -3.63
CA GLY A 231 9.33 -20.24 -4.66
C GLY A 231 8.11 -19.34 -4.87
N LYS A 232 7.31 -19.70 -5.89
CA LYS A 232 6.06 -19.00 -6.21
C LYS A 232 4.94 -19.39 -5.24
N GLU A 233 5.03 -20.56 -4.65
CA GLU A 233 4.04 -21.11 -3.71
C GLU A 233 3.87 -20.22 -2.47
N ASN A 234 4.90 -19.41 -2.15
CA ASN A 234 4.89 -18.45 -1.06
C ASN A 234 4.39 -17.05 -1.45
N ASP A 235 4.08 -16.79 -2.72
CA ASP A 235 3.44 -15.54 -3.11
C ASP A 235 2.05 -15.46 -2.44
N SER A 236 1.78 -14.35 -1.77
CA SER A 236 0.56 -14.17 -0.98
C SER A 236 -0.73 -14.38 -1.80
N ARG A 237 -0.72 -14.01 -3.09
CA ARG A 237 -1.86 -14.24 -3.99
C ARG A 237 -2.11 -15.73 -4.21
N PHE A 238 -1.06 -16.54 -4.46
CA PHE A 238 -1.20 -17.97 -4.63
C PHE A 238 -1.63 -18.66 -3.33
N VAL A 239 -1.20 -18.16 -2.19
CA VAL A 239 -1.64 -18.67 -0.89
C VAL A 239 -3.13 -18.37 -0.67
N ILE A 240 -3.58 -17.16 -0.99
CA ILE A 240 -5.01 -16.79 -0.90
C ILE A 240 -5.81 -17.64 -1.89
N GLU A 241 -5.36 -17.78 -3.16
CA GLU A 241 -6.02 -18.61 -4.17
C GLU A 241 -6.15 -20.06 -3.67
N ARG A 242 -5.08 -20.64 -3.12
CA ARG A 242 -5.09 -22.02 -2.59
C ARG A 242 -6.05 -22.21 -1.42
N TYR A 243 -6.15 -21.23 -0.53
CA TYR A 243 -7.14 -21.23 0.56
C TYR A 243 -8.57 -21.33 0.00
N PHE A 244 -8.90 -20.50 -0.99
CA PHE A 244 -10.22 -20.53 -1.64
C PHE A 244 -10.48 -21.88 -2.35
N GLN A 245 -9.50 -22.40 -3.05
CA GLN A 245 -9.58 -23.70 -3.73
C GLN A 245 -9.77 -24.85 -2.73
N GLU A 246 -9.09 -24.82 -1.59
CA GLU A 246 -9.27 -25.81 -0.54
C GLU A 246 -10.69 -25.76 0.03
N LYS A 247 -11.22 -24.58 0.33
CA LYS A 247 -12.60 -24.41 0.76
C LYS A 247 -13.59 -24.93 -0.28
N ALA A 248 -13.42 -24.55 -1.54
CA ALA A 248 -14.25 -25.02 -2.64
C ALA A 248 -14.22 -26.54 -2.81
N SER A 249 -13.06 -27.17 -2.65
CA SER A 249 -12.92 -28.63 -2.73
C SER A 249 -13.70 -29.39 -1.67
N LYS A 250 -13.96 -28.72 -0.52
CA LYS A 250 -14.78 -29.23 0.59
C LYS A 250 -16.26 -28.86 0.46
N GLY A 251 -16.65 -28.14 -0.61
CA GLY A 251 -18.00 -27.62 -0.78
C GLY A 251 -18.33 -26.47 0.17
N GLU A 252 -17.32 -25.80 0.73
CA GLU A 252 -17.45 -24.70 1.67
C GLU A 252 -17.29 -23.37 0.95
N GLN A 253 -18.11 -22.38 1.35
CA GLN A 253 -17.91 -20.98 1.01
C GLN A 253 -17.02 -20.31 2.05
N VAL A 254 -16.21 -19.34 1.61
CA VAL A 254 -15.41 -18.52 2.54
C VAL A 254 -16.33 -17.53 3.23
N ASP A 255 -16.29 -17.55 4.56
CA ASP A 255 -17.03 -16.62 5.43
C ASP A 255 -16.08 -16.07 6.50
N ALA A 256 -15.94 -14.78 6.55
CA ALA A 256 -15.23 -14.08 7.62
C ALA A 256 -16.08 -12.91 8.09
N ARG A 257 -16.03 -12.66 9.37
CA ARG A 257 -16.86 -11.64 10.04
C ARG A 257 -15.98 -10.78 10.91
N ARG A 258 -16.48 -9.59 11.21
CA ARG A 258 -15.93 -8.78 12.30
C ARG A 258 -16.26 -9.48 13.61
N GLU A 259 -15.24 -9.73 14.42
CA GLU A 259 -15.32 -10.48 15.68
C GLU A 259 -15.04 -9.60 16.91
N GLY A 260 -14.71 -8.32 16.70
CA GLY A 260 -14.26 -7.45 17.77
C GLY A 260 -12.79 -7.66 18.13
N ARG A 261 -11.96 -8.10 17.17
CA ARG A 261 -10.50 -8.29 17.38
C ARG A 261 -9.83 -6.97 17.75
N ILE A 262 -10.32 -5.85 17.21
CA ILE A 262 -9.88 -4.51 17.55
C ILE A 262 -11.10 -3.64 17.82
N VAL A 263 -11.27 -3.23 19.09
CA VAL A 263 -12.37 -2.37 19.51
C VAL A 263 -11.88 -1.01 19.95
N ILE A 264 -12.65 0.04 19.64
CA ILE A 264 -12.40 1.42 20.05
C ILE A 264 -13.26 1.75 21.26
N GLN A 265 -12.62 2.25 22.33
CA GLN A 265 -13.27 2.81 23.52
C GLN A 265 -13.21 4.33 23.54
#